data_42507e60c5d4b4773fae92486877958c
#
_entry.id   42507e60c5d4b4773fae92486877958c
#
_cell.length_a   1.000
_cell.length_b   1.000
_cell.length_c   1.000
_cell.angle_alpha   90.00
_cell.angle_beta   90.00
_cell.angle_gamma   90.00
#
_symmetry.space_group_name_H-M   'P 1'
#
loop_
_entity.id
_entity.type
_entity.pdbx_description
1 polymer ?
#
loop_
_entity_poly.entity_id
_entity_poly.type
_entity_poly.pdbx_seq_one_letter_code
_entity_poly.pdbx_strand_id
1 'polypeptide(L)'
;MIKTIYAVILFLIILNPAQAEELSCQQDYPKIIASDLDQLGQDLKKNDYSFMQQKTHPSLIKYAGGAEAYQQLLQYAQNLLAKSQVEIVNVQSKPPLYSYIVDREEICFVPKTITMKVAGQIQAASPSFMVAIRSLQSHQWTYLDGAGLKNNPQMLFTLFPNFPKDVKLPFQTDTIK
;
A
#
# COMPACT_ATOMS: atom_id res chain seq x y z
N MET A 1 -39.32 42.85 -49.35
CA MET A 1 -39.23 42.82 -47.87
C MET A 1 -38.81 41.44 -47.44
N ILE A 2 -37.49 41.21 -47.27
CA ILE A 2 -36.95 39.93 -46.89
C ILE A 2 -36.50 40.10 -45.45
N LYS A 3 -37.15 39.41 -44.50
CA LYS A 3 -36.78 39.38 -43.08
C LYS A 3 -35.72 38.31 -42.88
N THR A 4 -34.48 38.72 -42.63
CA THR A 4 -33.36 37.87 -42.28
C THR A 4 -33.48 37.48 -40.82
N ILE A 5 -33.70 36.20 -40.55
CA ILE A 5 -33.73 35.64 -39.21
C ILE A 5 -32.27 35.19 -38.86
N TYR A 6 -31.61 35.90 -37.97
CA TYR A 6 -30.33 35.49 -37.39
C TYR A 6 -30.58 34.45 -36.29
N ALA A 7 -30.25 33.20 -36.56
CA ALA A 7 -30.24 32.15 -35.59
C ALA A 7 -28.90 32.28 -34.78
N VAL A 8 -28.98 32.74 -33.55
CA VAL A 8 -27.86 32.75 -32.58
C VAL A 8 -27.75 31.35 -32.03
N ILE A 9 -26.78 30.58 -32.51
CA ILE A 9 -26.39 29.28 -31.90
C ILE A 9 -25.59 29.58 -30.66
N LEU A 10 -26.23 29.47 -29.50
CA LEU A 10 -25.58 29.54 -28.21
C LEU A 10 -24.79 28.23 -27.97
N PHE A 11 -23.47 28.26 -28.17
CA PHE A 11 -22.57 27.15 -27.89
C PHE A 11 -22.41 27.09 -26.34
N LEU A 12 -23.22 26.25 -25.69
CA LEU A 12 -23.04 25.87 -24.30
C LEU A 12 -21.76 25.05 -24.19
N ILE A 13 -20.65 25.72 -23.88
CA ILE A 13 -19.43 25.05 -23.43
C ILE A 13 -19.75 24.45 -22.06
N ILE A 14 -20.05 23.15 -22.05
CA ILE A 14 -20.13 22.36 -20.82
C ILE A 14 -18.69 22.28 -20.31
N LEU A 15 -18.32 23.23 -19.44
CA LEU A 15 -17.15 23.09 -18.58
C LEU A 15 -17.41 21.89 -17.68
N ASN A 16 -16.94 20.71 -18.09
CA ASN A 16 -16.79 19.61 -17.16
C ASN A 16 -15.84 20.10 -16.07
N PRO A 17 -16.28 20.28 -14.81
CA PRO A 17 -15.33 20.48 -13.72
C PRO A 17 -14.42 19.26 -13.76
N ALA A 18 -13.13 19.48 -13.88
CA ALA A 18 -12.15 18.43 -13.64
C ALA A 18 -12.50 17.88 -12.24
N GLN A 19 -13.09 16.69 -12.20
CA GLN A 19 -13.34 16.01 -10.95
C GLN A 19 -11.97 15.83 -10.32
N ALA A 20 -11.70 16.57 -9.26
CA ALA A 20 -10.54 16.29 -8.42
C ALA A 20 -10.66 14.81 -8.06
N GLU A 21 -9.68 14.01 -8.50
CA GLU A 21 -9.64 12.58 -8.17
C GLU A 21 -9.64 12.48 -6.64
N GLU A 22 -10.76 12.01 -6.09
CA GLU A 22 -10.93 11.89 -4.67
C GLU A 22 -10.04 10.75 -4.15
N LEU A 23 -9.19 11.06 -3.18
CA LEU A 23 -8.35 10.06 -2.51
C LEU A 23 -9.26 9.02 -1.85
N SER A 24 -9.25 7.79 -2.37
CA SER A 24 -10.20 6.76 -1.99
C SER A 24 -9.71 5.83 -0.89
N CYS A 25 -8.46 5.94 -0.48
CA CYS A 25 -7.87 5.05 0.51
C CYS A 25 -8.67 4.97 1.82
N GLN A 26 -9.13 6.11 2.33
CA GLN A 26 -9.93 6.13 3.56
C GLN A 26 -11.33 5.51 3.35
N GLN A 27 -11.92 5.72 2.17
CA GLN A 27 -13.22 5.16 1.83
C GLN A 27 -13.15 3.65 1.56
N ASP A 28 -12.07 3.20 0.92
CA ASP A 28 -11.83 1.80 0.59
C ASP A 28 -11.29 1.00 1.77
N TYR A 29 -10.71 1.68 2.78
CA TYR A 29 -10.15 1.00 3.93
C TYR A 29 -11.14 0.03 4.60
N PRO A 30 -12.33 0.43 5.03
CA PRO A 30 -13.25 -0.47 5.73
C PRO A 30 -13.84 -1.56 4.82
N LYS A 31 -13.81 -1.37 3.50
CA LYS A 31 -14.47 -2.27 2.54
C LYS A 31 -13.51 -3.27 1.90
N ILE A 32 -12.27 -2.85 1.61
CA ILE A 32 -11.31 -3.61 0.82
C ILE A 32 -10.01 -3.80 1.59
N ILE A 33 -9.34 -2.69 1.97
CA ILE A 33 -7.98 -2.74 2.51
C ILE A 33 -7.94 -3.49 3.85
N ALA A 34 -8.88 -3.22 4.76
CA ALA A 34 -8.94 -3.92 6.04
C ALA A 34 -9.16 -5.42 5.85
N SER A 35 -10.07 -5.81 4.95
CA SER A 35 -10.33 -7.22 4.61
C SER A 35 -9.10 -7.90 3.99
N ASP A 36 -8.41 -7.24 3.06
CA ASP A 36 -7.17 -7.75 2.46
C ASP A 36 -6.08 -7.96 3.53
N LEU A 37 -5.93 -7.02 4.47
CA LEU A 37 -4.94 -7.12 5.55
C LEU A 37 -5.30 -8.18 6.59
N ASP A 38 -6.59 -8.37 6.87
CA ASP A 38 -7.07 -9.45 7.74
C ASP A 38 -6.81 -10.82 7.08
N GLN A 39 -7.09 -10.96 5.79
CA GLN A 39 -6.79 -12.17 5.02
C GLN A 39 -5.28 -12.48 5.05
N LEU A 40 -4.46 -11.46 4.74
CA LEU A 40 -3.01 -11.57 4.84
C LEU A 40 -2.56 -12.05 6.24
N GLY A 41 -3.12 -11.46 7.29
CA GLY A 41 -2.83 -11.85 8.68
C GLY A 41 -3.20 -13.30 8.98
N GLN A 42 -4.35 -13.77 8.48
CA GLN A 42 -4.78 -15.16 8.66
C GLN A 42 -3.89 -16.15 7.90
N ASP A 43 -3.49 -15.81 6.69
CA ASP A 43 -2.65 -16.67 5.86
C ASP A 43 -1.23 -16.76 6.43
N LEU A 44 -0.67 -15.65 6.89
CA LEU A 44 0.62 -15.64 7.57
C LEU A 44 0.65 -16.54 8.82
N LYS A 45 -0.46 -16.60 9.59
CA LYS A 45 -0.58 -17.56 10.73
C LYS A 45 -0.50 -19.01 10.29
N LYS A 46 -0.90 -19.32 9.06
CA LYS A 46 -0.85 -20.66 8.47
C LYS A 46 0.44 -20.92 7.69
N ASN A 47 1.39 -19.95 7.70
CA ASN A 47 2.56 -19.95 6.85
C ASN A 47 2.21 -20.00 5.33
N ASP A 48 1.04 -19.50 4.97
CA ASP A 48 0.62 -19.32 3.57
C ASP A 48 0.95 -17.90 3.10
N TYR A 49 1.72 -17.79 2.03
CA TYR A 49 2.18 -16.52 1.48
C TYR A 49 1.60 -16.25 0.08
N SER A 50 0.69 -17.10 -0.37
CA SER A 50 0.12 -17.01 -1.72
C SER A 50 -0.65 -15.69 -1.94
N PHE A 51 -1.46 -15.27 -0.99
CA PHE A 51 -2.17 -14.00 -1.04
C PHE A 51 -1.21 -12.80 -1.03
N MET A 52 -0.18 -12.84 -0.17
CA MET A 52 0.84 -11.79 -0.14
C MET A 52 1.56 -11.68 -1.49
N GLN A 53 1.94 -12.81 -2.10
CA GLN A 53 2.57 -12.84 -3.41
C GLN A 53 1.66 -12.25 -4.49
N GLN A 54 0.38 -12.62 -4.49
CA GLN A 54 -0.62 -12.13 -5.44
C GLN A 54 -0.85 -10.62 -5.30
N LYS A 55 -0.86 -10.10 -4.08
CA LYS A 55 -1.15 -8.70 -3.76
C LYS A 55 0.09 -7.82 -3.65
N THR A 56 1.28 -8.35 -3.86
CA THR A 56 2.51 -7.55 -3.84
C THR A 56 2.54 -6.58 -5.02
N HIS A 57 2.89 -5.32 -4.74
CA HIS A 57 3.00 -4.30 -5.79
C HIS A 57 4.12 -4.65 -6.80
N PRO A 58 3.85 -4.48 -8.12
CA PRO A 58 4.80 -4.87 -9.17
C PRO A 58 6.19 -4.22 -9.07
N SER A 59 6.29 -3.00 -8.53
CA SER A 59 7.58 -2.33 -8.34
C SER A 59 8.53 -3.13 -7.43
N LEU A 60 8.01 -3.78 -6.37
CA LEU A 60 8.82 -4.61 -5.49
C LEU A 60 9.27 -5.90 -6.18
N ILE A 61 8.39 -6.51 -6.96
CA ILE A 61 8.73 -7.71 -7.75
C ILE A 61 9.85 -7.37 -8.75
N LYS A 62 9.73 -6.24 -9.44
CA LYS A 62 10.76 -5.75 -10.35
C LYS A 62 12.08 -5.45 -9.61
N TYR A 63 12.01 -4.79 -8.46
CA TYR A 63 13.17 -4.48 -7.62
C TYR A 63 13.90 -5.74 -7.16
N ALA A 64 13.17 -6.80 -6.84
CA ALA A 64 13.73 -8.10 -6.45
C ALA A 64 14.40 -8.87 -7.61
N GLY A 65 14.28 -8.40 -8.84
CA GLY A 65 14.83 -9.06 -10.02
C GLY A 65 13.83 -9.91 -10.80
N GLY A 66 12.53 -9.71 -10.56
CA GLY A 66 11.43 -10.40 -11.24
C GLY A 66 10.69 -11.41 -10.35
N ALA A 67 9.66 -12.05 -10.91
CA ALA A 67 8.77 -12.92 -10.16
C ALA A 67 9.46 -14.12 -9.51
N GLU A 68 10.38 -14.75 -10.24
CA GLU A 68 11.12 -15.91 -9.74
C GLU A 68 12.04 -15.54 -8.57
N ALA A 69 12.84 -14.46 -8.71
CA ALA A 69 13.71 -13.98 -7.65
C ALA A 69 12.89 -13.53 -6.41
N TYR A 70 11.74 -12.90 -6.61
CA TYR A 70 10.84 -12.54 -5.53
C TYR A 70 10.29 -13.77 -4.80
N GLN A 71 9.90 -14.82 -5.54
CA GLN A 71 9.45 -16.08 -4.96
C GLN A 71 10.55 -16.76 -4.12
N GLN A 72 11.79 -16.76 -4.61
CA GLN A 72 12.94 -17.29 -3.85
C GLN A 72 13.17 -16.50 -2.55
N LEU A 73 13.03 -15.16 -2.58
CA LEU A 73 13.10 -14.33 -1.38
C LEU A 73 12.01 -14.66 -0.37
N LEU A 74 10.77 -14.90 -0.82
CA LEU A 74 9.68 -15.31 0.05
C LEU A 74 9.97 -16.67 0.70
N GLN A 75 10.41 -17.65 -0.07
CA GLN A 75 10.78 -18.96 0.45
C GLN A 75 11.92 -18.89 1.47
N TYR A 76 12.92 -18.04 1.21
CA TYR A 76 13.99 -17.79 2.16
C TYR A 76 13.47 -17.21 3.47
N ALA A 77 12.60 -16.19 3.40
CA ALA A 77 11.99 -15.56 4.57
C ALA A 77 11.16 -16.56 5.39
N GLN A 78 10.37 -17.42 4.73
CA GLN A 78 9.59 -18.49 5.36
C GLN A 78 10.49 -19.45 6.14
N ASN A 79 11.56 -19.91 5.50
CA ASN A 79 12.52 -20.81 6.12
C ASN A 79 13.23 -20.16 7.32
N LEU A 80 13.51 -18.88 7.25
CA LEU A 80 14.13 -18.13 8.35
C LEU A 80 13.18 -18.01 9.55
N LEU A 81 11.90 -17.67 9.30
CA LEU A 81 10.88 -17.59 10.36
C LEU A 81 10.67 -18.95 11.04
N ALA A 82 10.57 -20.02 10.26
CA ALA A 82 10.42 -21.37 10.78
C ALA A 82 11.62 -21.78 11.66
N LYS A 83 12.85 -21.50 11.24
CA LYS A 83 14.06 -21.79 12.02
C LYS A 83 14.16 -20.94 13.29
N SER A 84 13.65 -19.72 13.26
CA SER A 84 13.68 -18.78 14.39
C SER A 84 12.56 -19.04 15.40
N GLN A 85 11.72 -20.06 15.20
CA GLN A 85 10.54 -20.36 16.03
C GLN A 85 9.63 -19.13 16.24
N VAL A 86 9.47 -18.34 15.19
CA VAL A 86 8.61 -17.16 15.19
C VAL A 86 7.26 -17.55 14.60
N GLU A 87 6.21 -17.34 15.38
CA GLU A 87 4.82 -17.52 14.95
C GLU A 87 4.10 -16.18 14.96
N ILE A 88 3.36 -15.86 13.92
CA ILE A 88 2.49 -14.68 13.87
C ILE A 88 1.18 -15.03 14.58
N VAL A 89 0.91 -14.34 15.68
CA VAL A 89 -0.29 -14.58 16.50
C VAL A 89 -1.44 -13.70 16.02
N ASN A 90 -1.16 -12.42 15.77
CA ASN A 90 -2.18 -11.47 15.37
C ASN A 90 -1.60 -10.34 14.52
N VAL A 91 -2.39 -9.88 13.53
CA VAL A 91 -2.15 -8.68 12.74
C VAL A 91 -3.41 -7.82 12.85
N GLN A 92 -3.25 -6.56 13.23
CA GLN A 92 -4.35 -5.60 13.31
C GLN A 92 -3.97 -4.36 12.52
N SER A 93 -4.86 -3.88 11.67
CA SER A 93 -4.71 -2.62 10.95
C SER A 93 -5.60 -1.52 11.53
N LYS A 94 -5.27 -0.28 11.20
CA LYS A 94 -6.06 0.92 11.51
C LYS A 94 -6.26 1.73 10.23
N PRO A 95 -7.24 2.64 10.19
CA PRO A 95 -7.42 3.53 9.04
C PRO A 95 -6.12 4.22 8.62
N PRO A 96 -5.94 4.49 7.31
CA PRO A 96 -4.73 5.10 6.78
C PRO A 96 -4.48 6.49 7.38
N LEU A 97 -3.20 6.80 7.60
CA LEU A 97 -2.78 8.08 8.15
C LEU A 97 -2.61 9.14 7.06
N TYR A 98 -1.98 8.74 5.95
CA TYR A 98 -1.60 9.62 4.86
C TYR A 98 -1.87 8.94 3.53
N SER A 99 -2.22 9.74 2.54
CA SER A 99 -2.44 9.34 1.16
C SER A 99 -1.77 10.34 0.22
N TYR A 100 -1.12 9.85 -0.82
CA TYR A 100 -0.38 10.64 -1.80
C TYR A 100 -0.73 10.15 -3.20
N ILE A 101 -0.79 11.06 -4.16
CA ILE A 101 -0.85 10.71 -5.58
C ILE A 101 0.54 10.89 -6.18
N VAL A 102 1.10 9.82 -6.71
CA VAL A 102 2.42 9.77 -7.35
C VAL A 102 2.31 8.95 -8.63
N ASP A 103 2.70 9.51 -9.76
CA ASP A 103 2.71 8.82 -11.07
C ASP A 103 1.38 8.11 -11.42
N ARG A 104 0.23 8.74 -11.09
CA ARG A 104 -1.13 8.19 -11.28
C ARG A 104 -1.43 6.97 -10.41
N GLU A 105 -0.71 6.81 -9.33
CA GLU A 105 -1.01 5.85 -8.28
C GLU A 105 -1.38 6.59 -7.00
N GLU A 106 -2.37 6.10 -6.29
CA GLU A 106 -2.66 6.49 -4.92
C GLU A 106 -1.87 5.58 -3.99
N ILE A 107 -1.06 6.19 -3.12
CA ILE A 107 -0.18 5.51 -2.16
C ILE A 107 -0.61 5.89 -0.76
N CYS A 108 -1.00 4.90 0.05
CA CYS A 108 -1.49 5.09 1.40
C CYS A 108 -0.63 4.39 2.44
N PHE A 109 -0.46 5.03 3.58
CA PHE A 109 0.21 4.41 4.74
C PHE A 109 -0.83 3.95 5.76
N VAL A 110 -0.97 2.64 5.87
CA VAL A 110 -1.95 1.97 6.74
C VAL A 110 -1.24 1.44 7.98
N PRO A 111 -1.46 2.02 9.18
CA PRO A 111 -0.85 1.51 10.39
C PRO A 111 -1.28 0.08 10.67
N LYS A 112 -0.34 -0.76 11.10
CA LYS A 112 -0.62 -2.11 11.58
C LYS A 112 0.20 -2.43 12.83
N THR A 113 -0.30 -3.35 13.63
CA THR A 113 0.44 -3.97 14.72
C THR A 113 0.53 -5.46 14.48
N ILE A 114 1.68 -6.04 14.79
CA ILE A 114 1.92 -7.47 14.67
C ILE A 114 2.27 -8.00 16.06
N THR A 115 1.53 -8.99 16.53
CA THR A 115 1.85 -9.76 17.72
C THR A 115 2.48 -11.08 17.29
N MET A 116 3.63 -11.38 17.81
CA MET A 116 4.39 -12.59 17.50
C MET A 116 4.62 -13.42 18.75
N LYS A 117 4.83 -14.71 18.57
CA LYS A 117 5.32 -15.64 19.58
C LYS A 117 6.70 -16.10 19.14
N VAL A 118 7.68 -15.95 20.01
CA VAL A 118 9.07 -16.33 19.77
C VAL A 118 9.48 -17.35 20.81
N ALA A 119 9.93 -18.50 20.39
CA ALA A 119 10.30 -19.62 21.28
C ALA A 119 9.21 -19.92 22.33
N GLY A 120 7.94 -19.92 21.91
CA GLY A 120 6.80 -20.20 22.79
C GLY A 120 6.28 -19.02 23.62
N GLN A 121 6.96 -17.87 23.63
CA GLN A 121 6.57 -16.69 24.42
C GLN A 121 5.97 -15.58 23.55
N ILE A 122 4.81 -15.07 23.95
CA ILE A 122 4.18 -13.92 23.25
C ILE A 122 5.01 -12.67 23.50
N GLN A 123 5.40 -12.03 22.42
CA GLN A 123 6.07 -10.74 22.42
C GLN A 123 5.07 -9.59 22.41
N ALA A 124 5.46 -8.44 22.93
CA ALA A 124 4.66 -7.23 22.85
C ALA A 124 4.35 -6.90 21.36
N ALA A 125 3.14 -6.39 21.12
CA ALA A 125 2.73 -5.99 19.78
C ALA A 125 3.69 -4.92 19.21
N SER A 126 4.27 -5.20 18.05
CA SER A 126 5.19 -4.30 17.38
C SER A 126 4.44 -3.40 16.39
N PRO A 127 4.56 -2.06 16.51
CA PRO A 127 3.98 -1.16 15.53
C PRO A 127 4.75 -1.24 14.21
N SER A 128 3.98 -1.26 13.12
CA SER A 128 4.45 -1.29 11.75
C SER A 128 3.45 -0.58 10.85
N PHE A 129 3.60 -0.66 9.55
CA PHE A 129 2.62 -0.17 8.58
C PHE A 129 2.62 -1.04 7.33
N MET A 130 1.57 -0.91 6.54
CA MET A 130 1.49 -1.42 5.18
C MET A 130 1.38 -0.22 4.25
N VAL A 131 2.05 -0.25 3.12
CA VAL A 131 1.81 0.70 2.03
C VAL A 131 0.80 0.05 1.10
N ALA A 132 -0.39 0.62 1.02
CA ALA A 132 -1.42 0.21 0.08
C ALA A 132 -1.34 1.12 -1.15
N ILE A 133 -1.35 0.52 -2.34
CA ILE A 133 -1.13 1.22 -3.61
C ILE A 133 -2.18 0.75 -4.61
N ARG A 134 -2.79 1.71 -5.30
CA ARG A 134 -3.64 1.43 -6.45
C ARG A 134 -3.37 2.40 -7.59
N SER A 135 -3.55 1.97 -8.83
CA SER A 135 -3.66 2.89 -9.95
C SER A 135 -4.97 3.70 -9.83
N LEU A 136 -4.95 4.99 -10.15
CA LEU A 136 -6.14 5.85 -10.16
C LEU A 136 -7.22 5.35 -11.15
N GLN A 137 -6.85 4.49 -12.09
CA GLN A 137 -7.76 3.86 -13.07
C GLN A 137 -8.26 2.48 -12.62
N SER A 138 -7.92 2.03 -11.40
CA SER A 138 -8.25 0.70 -10.90
C SER A 138 -8.80 0.78 -9.48
N HIS A 139 -9.65 -0.18 -9.11
CA HIS A 139 -10.08 -0.38 -7.73
C HIS A 139 -9.31 -1.52 -7.04
N GLN A 140 -8.25 -2.02 -7.69
CA GLN A 140 -7.44 -3.11 -7.13
C GLN A 140 -6.28 -2.54 -6.32
N TRP A 141 -6.25 -2.88 -5.05
CA TRP A 141 -5.16 -2.53 -4.14
C TRP A 141 -4.07 -3.60 -4.18
N THR A 142 -2.84 -3.14 -4.15
CA THR A 142 -1.62 -3.92 -3.98
C THR A 142 -0.84 -3.38 -2.79
N TYR A 143 0.11 -4.16 -2.28
CA TYR A 143 0.72 -3.85 -0.99
C TYR A 143 2.23 -3.97 -0.99
N LEU A 144 2.88 -3.17 -0.12
CA LEU A 144 4.28 -3.34 0.30
C LEU A 144 4.32 -3.40 1.83
N ASP A 145 5.10 -4.32 2.38
CA ASP A 145 5.31 -4.34 3.82
C ASP A 145 6.23 -3.20 4.26
N GLY A 146 5.75 -2.40 5.19
CA GLY A 146 6.47 -1.24 5.71
C GLY A 146 7.66 -1.59 6.60
N ALA A 147 7.81 -2.84 7.05
CA ALA A 147 8.97 -3.24 7.85
C ALA A 147 10.29 -3.05 7.09
N GLY A 148 10.32 -3.37 5.80
CA GLY A 148 11.46 -3.11 4.93
C GLY A 148 11.78 -1.61 4.80
N LEU A 149 10.75 -0.80 4.63
CA LEU A 149 10.87 0.66 4.52
C LEU A 149 11.30 1.32 5.84
N LYS A 150 10.89 0.79 6.98
CA LYS A 150 11.34 1.27 8.30
C LYS A 150 12.85 1.14 8.46
N ASN A 151 13.42 0.05 7.97
CA ASN A 151 14.87 -0.20 8.05
C ASN A 151 15.66 0.48 6.92
N ASN A 152 15.03 0.69 5.77
CA ASN A 152 15.63 1.34 4.60
C ASN A 152 14.62 2.29 3.93
N PRO A 153 14.42 3.51 4.47
CA PRO A 153 13.46 4.48 3.91
C PRO A 153 13.77 4.86 2.46
N GLN A 154 15.04 4.82 2.04
CA GLN A 154 15.45 5.13 0.68
C GLN A 154 14.86 4.17 -0.36
N MET A 155 14.46 2.96 0.06
CA MET A 155 13.79 2.01 -0.82
C MET A 155 12.46 2.58 -1.38
N LEU A 156 11.73 3.40 -0.62
CA LEU A 156 10.52 4.05 -1.12
C LEU A 156 10.81 4.89 -2.36
N PHE A 157 11.87 5.69 -2.34
CA PHE A 157 12.27 6.54 -3.48
C PHE A 157 12.87 5.75 -4.64
N THR A 158 13.38 4.55 -4.38
CA THR A 158 13.80 3.63 -5.44
C THR A 158 12.60 3.00 -6.13
N LEU A 159 11.56 2.63 -5.36
CA LEU A 159 10.34 2.06 -5.89
C LEU A 159 9.44 3.10 -6.57
N PHE A 160 9.44 4.34 -6.05
CA PHE A 160 8.64 5.48 -6.52
C PHE A 160 9.53 6.73 -6.63
N PRO A 161 10.27 6.91 -7.73
CA PRO A 161 11.27 7.99 -7.87
C PRO A 161 10.71 9.40 -7.71
N ASN A 162 9.44 9.60 -8.06
CA ASN A 162 8.75 10.88 -7.98
C ASN A 162 8.01 11.09 -6.64
N PHE A 163 8.19 10.18 -5.67
CA PHE A 163 7.60 10.35 -4.35
C PHE A 163 8.19 11.59 -3.65
N PRO A 164 7.38 12.45 -2.98
CA PRO A 164 7.87 13.63 -2.29
C PRO A 164 8.93 13.27 -1.24
N LYS A 165 10.08 13.97 -1.27
CA LYS A 165 11.23 13.64 -0.39
C LYS A 165 11.08 14.13 1.04
N ASP A 166 10.16 15.03 1.30
CA ASP A 166 9.87 15.64 2.60
C ASP A 166 8.77 14.90 3.38
N VAL A 167 8.31 13.76 2.85
CA VAL A 167 7.29 12.95 3.50
C VAL A 167 7.84 12.27 4.74
N LYS A 168 7.16 12.49 5.86
CA LYS A 168 7.39 11.75 7.09
C LYS A 168 6.76 10.35 6.96
N LEU A 169 7.60 9.32 6.97
CA LEU A 169 7.10 7.95 7.05
C LEU A 169 6.49 7.69 8.44
N PRO A 170 5.41 6.89 8.54
CA PRO A 170 4.91 6.46 9.83
C PRO A 170 6.04 5.82 10.64
N PHE A 171 6.23 6.25 11.89
CA PHE A 171 7.27 5.78 12.82
C PHE A 171 8.69 6.34 12.62
N GLN A 172 8.90 7.32 11.79
CA GLN A 172 10.06 8.18 11.96
C GLN A 172 9.83 9.04 13.20
N THR A 173 10.34 8.60 14.34
CA THR A 173 10.52 9.49 15.49
C THR A 173 11.42 10.63 15.05
N ASP A 174 11.07 11.88 15.41
CA ASP A 174 11.82 13.11 15.09
C ASP A 174 13.23 13.10 15.75
N THR A 175 14.09 12.19 15.37
CA THR A 175 15.48 12.10 15.80
C THR A 175 16.38 11.91 14.60
N ILE A 176 16.33 12.87 13.68
CA ILE A 176 17.51 13.18 12.90
C ILE A 176 17.96 14.56 13.35
N LYS A 177 18.83 14.54 14.39
CA LYS A 177 19.73 15.65 14.67
C LYS A 177 20.94 15.53 13.78
#